data_3c19eb7294774515c8cb160be411e297
#
_entry.id   3c19eb7294774515c8cb160be411e297
#
_cell.length_a   1.000
_cell.length_b   1.000
_cell.length_c   1.000
_cell.angle_alpha   90.00
_cell.angle_beta   90.00
_cell.angle_gamma   90.00
#
_symmetry.space_group_name_H-M   'P 1'
#
loop_
_entity.id
_entity.type
_entity.pdbx_description
1 polymer ?
#
loop_
_entity_poly.entity_id
_entity_poly.type
_entity_poly.pdbx_seq_one_letter_code
_entity_poly.pdbx_strand_id
1 'polypeptide(L)'
;MVKAGDKTLESYLYAPNNGPLITVAYGNGDTQEILYDKEERIRARRWNGESTDAVRYEYDDYGTLEKETDLVNGRIDKDQYDMTGRLVQSTTLEKNTGAAGEPTVANTHTVQSLEIGYDNYNRVNRLVQSLEGSKTKTGLVYGDASKTQRPGLSYGLTVDGKQRQSLAYDAMARCTKETVTLPGGQKRENCFTYGTLRHLTDTDSLLSAMSNGTESWSYEYDNVGNITKITSGTKVITYQYDELNQLIRENNGVLGITVLYAYDAGGNMTSRKTYAYTEGAVSTVQTQDLFTYRTDGWKDQLLSWNGKSYAYDAGGNPTVLRGMALTWGEGHRLKRIAAIEGGATYIAGNCANKVTDMVQFGSKAAEALGNAAVNYSIGQPMELAATGVSAAAKPVTKAIAKNMGIATSNAGTPKQSNTRVITTVSGRKKVIHKVKKPTRRNTKFQRVCMA
;
A
#
# COMPACT_ATOMS: atom_id res chain seq x y z
N MET A 1 24.32 -4.99 -11.16
CA MET A 1 24.35 -3.52 -11.25
C MET A 1 23.01 -3.03 -11.76
N VAL A 2 22.39 -2.04 -11.09
CA VAL A 2 21.17 -1.37 -11.49
C VAL A 2 21.52 0.02 -11.97
N LYS A 3 21.03 0.40 -13.17
CA LYS A 3 21.28 1.70 -13.79
C LYS A 3 19.99 2.39 -14.19
N ALA A 4 20.03 3.72 -14.17
CA ALA A 4 19.02 4.58 -14.79
C ALA A 4 19.73 5.50 -15.81
N GLY A 5 19.66 5.16 -17.09
CA GLY A 5 20.54 5.72 -18.11
C GLY A 5 21.99 5.38 -17.81
N ASP A 6 22.87 6.38 -17.83
CA ASP A 6 24.29 6.19 -17.52
C ASP A 6 24.61 6.18 -16.03
N LYS A 7 23.62 6.51 -15.17
CA LYS A 7 23.79 6.61 -13.74
C LYS A 7 23.63 5.26 -13.07
N THR A 8 24.64 4.83 -12.33
CA THR A 8 24.56 3.63 -11.49
C THR A 8 23.81 3.97 -10.20
N LEU A 9 22.71 3.26 -9.95
CA LEU A 9 21.90 3.37 -8.73
C LEU A 9 22.40 2.40 -7.65
N GLU A 10 22.74 1.17 -8.09
CA GLU A 10 23.27 0.13 -7.21
C GLU A 10 24.27 -0.75 -7.95
N SER A 11 25.29 -1.19 -7.28
CA SER A 11 26.20 -2.23 -7.73
C SER A 11 26.41 -3.29 -6.66
N TYR A 12 26.70 -4.51 -7.09
CA TYR A 12 26.77 -5.69 -6.23
C TYR A 12 28.12 -6.35 -6.39
N LEU A 13 28.76 -6.66 -5.28
CA LEU A 13 29.99 -7.45 -5.21
C LEU A 13 29.67 -8.81 -4.57
N TYR A 14 30.08 -9.86 -5.24
CA TYR A 14 29.92 -11.24 -4.79
C TYR A 14 31.26 -11.81 -4.34
N ALA A 15 31.24 -12.75 -3.41
CA ALA A 15 32.41 -13.52 -3.05
C ALA A 15 32.97 -14.29 -4.26
N PRO A 16 34.28 -14.61 -4.33
CA PRO A 16 34.87 -15.40 -5.40
C PRO A 16 34.15 -16.74 -5.63
N ASN A 17 34.32 -17.31 -6.83
CA ASN A 17 33.78 -18.62 -7.21
C ASN A 17 32.25 -18.72 -7.17
N ASN A 18 31.53 -17.67 -7.63
CA ASN A 18 30.09 -17.56 -7.56
C ASN A 18 29.50 -17.63 -6.13
N GLY A 19 30.29 -17.18 -5.15
CA GLY A 19 29.87 -17.12 -3.77
C GLY A 19 28.76 -16.08 -3.50
N PRO A 20 28.34 -15.92 -2.26
CA PRO A 20 27.24 -15.06 -1.89
C PRO A 20 27.55 -13.56 -2.10
N LEU A 21 26.48 -12.73 -2.13
CA LEU A 21 26.58 -11.27 -2.22
C LEU A 21 27.21 -10.70 -0.93
N ILE A 22 28.38 -10.07 -1.04
CA ILE A 22 29.11 -9.54 0.13
C ILE A 22 29.02 -8.03 0.29
N THR A 23 28.80 -7.28 -0.80
CA THR A 23 28.66 -5.82 -0.71
C THR A 23 27.62 -5.31 -1.70
N VAL A 24 26.81 -4.35 -1.25
CA VAL A 24 25.96 -3.51 -2.09
C VAL A 24 26.49 -2.08 -1.97
N ALA A 25 26.84 -1.46 -3.10
CA ALA A 25 27.18 -0.04 -3.16
C ALA A 25 26.04 0.72 -3.83
N TYR A 26 25.60 1.78 -3.18
CA TYR A 26 24.48 2.63 -3.61
C TYR A 26 25.01 3.86 -4.36
N GLY A 27 24.21 4.39 -5.28
CA GLY A 27 24.58 5.54 -6.10
C GLY A 27 24.84 6.83 -5.32
N ASN A 28 24.38 6.94 -4.08
CA ASN A 28 24.65 8.06 -3.16
C ASN A 28 25.99 7.93 -2.42
N GLY A 29 26.73 6.85 -2.65
CA GLY A 29 28.02 6.57 -2.01
C GLY A 29 27.96 5.67 -0.77
N ASP A 30 26.76 5.37 -0.26
CA ASP A 30 26.61 4.40 0.83
C ASP A 30 27.03 3.00 0.37
N THR A 31 27.60 2.23 1.29
CA THR A 31 27.90 0.81 1.07
C THR A 31 27.32 -0.03 2.20
N GLN A 32 26.78 -1.19 1.86
CA GLN A 32 26.32 -2.19 2.81
C GLN A 32 27.19 -3.45 2.67
N GLU A 33 27.86 -3.83 3.74
CA GLU A 33 28.56 -5.11 3.86
C GLU A 33 27.60 -6.16 4.43
N ILE A 34 27.63 -7.38 3.86
CA ILE A 34 26.83 -8.52 4.30
C ILE A 34 27.78 -9.58 4.82
N LEU A 35 27.63 -9.95 6.08
CA LEU A 35 28.46 -10.92 6.77
C LEU A 35 27.70 -12.24 6.94
N TYR A 36 28.38 -13.35 6.71
CA TYR A 36 27.82 -14.68 6.78
C TYR A 36 28.40 -15.49 7.96
N ASP A 37 27.62 -16.45 8.43
CA ASP A 37 28.10 -17.51 9.34
C ASP A 37 28.74 -18.66 8.53
N LYS A 38 29.15 -19.72 9.22
CA LYS A 38 29.78 -20.89 8.59
C LYS A 38 28.82 -21.76 7.78
N GLU A 39 27.53 -21.59 7.97
CA GLU A 39 26.46 -22.23 7.21
C GLU A 39 25.98 -21.37 6.04
N GLU A 40 26.76 -20.31 5.69
CA GLU A 40 26.47 -19.35 4.61
C GLU A 40 25.15 -18.58 4.80
N ARG A 41 24.66 -18.44 6.02
CA ARG A 41 23.49 -17.62 6.36
C ARG A 41 23.95 -16.22 6.75
N ILE A 42 23.15 -15.18 6.44
CA ILE A 42 23.48 -13.81 6.80
C ILE A 42 23.43 -13.65 8.32
N ARG A 43 24.60 -13.41 8.95
CA ARG A 43 24.68 -13.18 10.39
C ARG A 43 24.61 -11.71 10.80
N ALA A 44 25.07 -10.81 9.91
CA ALA A 44 25.05 -9.37 10.19
C ALA A 44 25.13 -8.52 8.92
N ARG A 45 24.77 -7.26 9.07
CA ARG A 45 24.98 -6.21 8.05
C ARG A 45 25.67 -5.02 8.70
N ARG A 46 26.58 -4.37 7.96
CA ARG A 46 27.29 -3.16 8.33
C ARG A 46 27.13 -2.09 7.26
N TRP A 47 27.29 -0.84 7.65
CA TRP A 47 27.25 0.29 6.73
C TRP A 47 28.60 0.98 6.62
N ASN A 48 28.94 1.44 5.42
CA ASN A 48 30.02 2.39 5.14
C ASN A 48 31.37 2.01 5.73
N GLY A 49 31.69 0.71 5.81
CA GLY A 49 32.93 0.20 6.37
C GLY A 49 33.02 0.28 7.90
N GLU A 50 31.92 0.54 8.60
CA GLU A 50 31.90 0.53 10.07
C GLU A 50 32.24 -0.86 10.61
N SER A 51 32.95 -0.91 11.74
CA SER A 51 33.32 -2.17 12.42
C SER A 51 32.17 -2.74 13.25
N THR A 52 31.16 -1.92 13.56
CA THR A 52 29.99 -2.30 14.35
C THR A 52 28.86 -2.80 13.44
N ASP A 53 28.14 -3.83 13.87
CA ASP A 53 27.00 -4.34 13.14
C ASP A 53 25.84 -3.35 13.25
N ALA A 54 25.15 -3.12 12.14
CA ALA A 54 23.92 -2.33 12.10
C ALA A 54 22.69 -3.21 12.36
N VAL A 55 22.72 -4.44 11.84
CA VAL A 55 21.67 -5.44 12.02
C VAL A 55 22.34 -6.79 12.27
N ARG A 56 21.83 -7.56 13.22
CA ARG A 56 22.24 -8.96 13.50
C ARG A 56 21.08 -9.91 13.29
N TYR A 57 21.41 -11.12 12.84
CA TYR A 57 20.46 -12.20 12.58
C TYR A 57 20.87 -13.42 13.41
N GLU A 58 19.89 -14.01 14.07
CA GLU A 58 20.06 -15.25 14.84
C GLU A 58 19.08 -16.30 14.30
N TYR A 59 19.53 -17.54 14.21
CA TYR A 59 18.79 -18.65 13.62
C TYR A 59 18.58 -19.74 14.66
N ASP A 60 17.45 -20.44 14.55
CA ASP A 60 17.19 -21.63 15.34
C ASP A 60 18.05 -22.84 14.90
N ASP A 61 17.93 -23.94 15.61
CA ASP A 61 18.67 -25.18 15.32
C ASP A 61 18.32 -25.80 13.95
N TYR A 62 17.21 -25.38 13.34
CA TYR A 62 16.78 -25.82 12.01
C TYR A 62 17.23 -24.87 10.90
N GLY A 63 17.91 -23.78 11.22
CA GLY A 63 18.38 -22.77 10.29
C GLY A 63 17.32 -21.73 9.91
N THR A 64 16.22 -21.66 10.63
CA THR A 64 15.17 -20.66 10.41
C THR A 64 15.51 -19.38 11.18
N LEU A 65 15.25 -18.21 10.58
CA LEU A 65 15.51 -16.91 11.22
C LEU A 65 14.58 -16.73 12.44
N GLU A 66 15.16 -16.80 13.63
CA GLU A 66 14.43 -16.65 14.90
C GLU A 66 14.42 -15.19 15.38
N LYS A 67 15.51 -14.45 15.11
CA LYS A 67 15.67 -13.10 15.67
C LYS A 67 16.44 -12.19 14.74
N GLU A 68 15.93 -10.98 14.54
CA GLU A 68 16.61 -9.86 13.91
C GLU A 68 16.78 -8.74 14.96
N THR A 69 17.99 -8.22 15.11
CA THR A 69 18.29 -7.10 16.01
C THR A 69 18.79 -5.91 15.20
N ASP A 70 17.97 -4.88 15.09
CA ASP A 70 18.33 -3.58 14.50
C ASP A 70 18.98 -2.72 15.59
N LEU A 71 20.31 -2.66 15.57
CA LEU A 71 21.13 -1.93 16.54
C LEU A 71 21.03 -0.41 16.33
N VAL A 72 20.75 0.03 15.11
CA VAL A 72 20.64 1.45 14.76
C VAL A 72 19.34 2.04 15.30
N ASN A 73 18.23 1.30 15.21
CA ASN A 73 16.93 1.77 15.65
C ASN A 73 16.51 1.25 17.03
N GLY A 74 17.35 0.40 17.65
CA GLY A 74 17.07 -0.16 18.97
C GLY A 74 15.86 -1.13 18.97
N ARG A 75 15.70 -1.91 17.92
CA ARG A 75 14.56 -2.80 17.71
C ARG A 75 14.97 -4.27 17.65
N ILE A 76 14.15 -5.14 18.18
CA ILE A 76 14.27 -6.59 18.04
C ILE A 76 12.97 -7.13 17.43
N ASP A 77 13.08 -7.88 16.35
CA ASP A 77 12.01 -8.70 15.80
C ASP A 77 12.32 -10.17 16.11
N LYS A 78 11.35 -10.88 16.71
CA LYS A 78 11.43 -12.30 17.07
C LYS A 78 10.33 -13.07 16.37
N ASP A 79 10.71 -14.13 15.70
CA ASP A 79 9.80 -15.02 15.00
C ASP A 79 9.87 -16.44 15.62
N GLN A 80 8.72 -17.10 15.69
CA GLN A 80 8.61 -18.49 16.14
C GLN A 80 7.90 -19.31 15.09
N TYR A 81 8.36 -20.53 14.91
CA TYR A 81 7.86 -21.43 13.90
C TYR A 81 7.36 -22.74 14.55
N ASP A 82 6.41 -23.37 13.91
CA ASP A 82 6.00 -24.72 14.32
C ASP A 82 6.95 -25.80 13.75
N MET A 83 6.72 -27.04 14.13
CA MET A 83 7.54 -28.18 13.68
C MET A 83 7.53 -28.41 12.15
N THR A 84 6.64 -27.76 11.42
CA THR A 84 6.57 -27.81 9.96
C THR A 84 7.21 -26.58 9.30
N GLY A 85 7.85 -25.71 10.07
CA GLY A 85 8.50 -24.48 9.59
C GLY A 85 7.55 -23.34 9.25
N ARG A 86 6.29 -23.37 9.72
CA ARG A 86 5.34 -22.26 9.50
C ARG A 86 5.45 -21.24 10.63
N LEU A 87 5.45 -19.97 10.28
CA LEU A 87 5.45 -18.86 11.24
C LEU A 87 4.17 -18.89 12.09
N VAL A 88 4.31 -19.06 13.41
CA VAL A 88 3.18 -19.08 14.34
C VAL A 88 3.11 -17.85 15.23
N GLN A 89 4.25 -17.17 15.42
CA GLN A 89 4.29 -15.92 16.16
C GLN A 89 5.39 -15.01 15.62
N SER A 90 5.09 -13.72 15.54
CA SER A 90 6.06 -12.65 15.29
C SER A 90 5.88 -11.57 16.34
N THR A 91 6.99 -11.11 16.93
CA THR A 91 6.97 -10.11 18.00
C THR A 91 8.00 -9.04 17.73
N THR A 92 7.58 -7.78 17.77
CA THR A 92 8.46 -6.62 17.70
C THR A 92 8.62 -5.99 19.07
N LEU A 93 9.86 -5.79 19.47
CA LEU A 93 10.22 -5.08 20.69
C LEU A 93 11.00 -3.82 20.33
N GLU A 94 10.76 -2.75 21.05
CA GLU A 94 11.52 -1.50 20.95
C GLU A 94 12.23 -1.19 22.25
N LYS A 95 13.41 -0.59 22.13
CA LYS A 95 14.22 -0.21 23.27
C LYS A 95 13.50 0.85 24.12
N ASN A 96 13.52 0.65 25.43
CA ASN A 96 12.91 1.59 26.37
C ASN A 96 13.60 2.96 26.29
N THR A 97 12.82 4.03 26.38
CA THR A 97 13.35 5.39 26.37
C THR A 97 14.38 5.58 27.50
N GLY A 98 15.57 6.06 27.13
CA GLY A 98 16.68 6.27 28.06
C GLY A 98 17.47 5.02 28.47
N ALA A 99 17.12 3.84 27.96
CA ALA A 99 17.90 2.62 28.23
C ALA A 99 19.28 2.71 27.58
N ALA A 100 20.32 2.30 28.28
CA ALA A 100 21.70 2.29 27.78
C ALA A 100 22.01 0.99 27.02
N GLY A 101 23.10 1.02 26.22
CA GLY A 101 23.63 -0.15 25.51
C GLY A 101 22.80 -0.58 24.30
N GLU A 102 23.13 -1.76 23.78
CA GLU A 102 22.38 -2.38 22.69
C GLU A 102 20.97 -2.82 23.12
N PRO A 103 20.00 -2.97 22.20
CA PRO A 103 18.70 -3.50 22.53
C PRO A 103 18.81 -4.98 22.95
N THR A 104 18.20 -5.31 24.08
CA THR A 104 18.08 -6.66 24.62
C THR A 104 16.63 -6.88 25.07
N VAL A 105 16.23 -8.12 25.26
CA VAL A 105 14.86 -8.41 25.76
C VAL A 105 14.60 -7.73 27.12
N ALA A 106 15.65 -7.56 27.96
CA ALA A 106 15.52 -6.96 29.28
C ALA A 106 15.32 -5.44 29.26
N ASN A 107 15.82 -4.74 28.23
CA ASN A 107 15.73 -3.28 28.13
C ASN A 107 14.78 -2.80 26.99
N THR A 108 13.93 -3.69 26.51
CA THR A 108 12.92 -3.42 25.48
C THR A 108 11.52 -3.71 26.02
N HIS A 109 10.51 -3.20 25.32
CA HIS A 109 9.12 -3.54 25.53
C HIS A 109 8.47 -3.97 24.24
N THR A 110 7.43 -4.81 24.31
CA THR A 110 6.69 -5.26 23.15
C THR A 110 5.79 -4.17 22.62
N VAL A 111 6.01 -3.74 21.38
CA VAL A 111 5.13 -2.77 20.69
C VAL A 111 4.09 -3.48 19.82
N GLN A 112 4.45 -4.62 19.27
CA GLN A 112 3.56 -5.40 18.39
C GLN A 112 3.82 -6.89 18.56
N SER A 113 2.75 -7.69 18.53
CA SER A 113 2.83 -9.14 18.29
C SER A 113 1.73 -9.61 17.33
N LEU A 114 2.04 -10.65 16.57
CA LEU A 114 1.13 -11.34 15.68
C LEU A 114 1.22 -12.83 15.96
N GLU A 115 0.10 -13.46 16.37
CA GLU A 115 -0.03 -14.91 16.44
C GLU A 115 -0.81 -15.39 15.23
N ILE A 116 -0.34 -16.46 14.59
CA ILE A 116 -0.92 -17.06 13.40
C ILE A 116 -1.38 -18.47 13.69
N GLY A 117 -2.64 -18.77 13.46
CA GLY A 117 -3.19 -20.12 13.55
C GLY A 117 -3.48 -20.67 12.15
N TYR A 118 -3.31 -21.98 12.01
CA TYR A 118 -3.54 -22.69 10.75
C TYR A 118 -4.61 -23.76 10.94
N ASP A 119 -5.32 -24.06 9.87
CA ASP A 119 -6.21 -25.21 9.80
C ASP A 119 -5.48 -26.49 9.34
N ASN A 120 -6.21 -27.61 9.27
CA ASN A 120 -5.68 -28.90 8.84
C ASN A 120 -5.26 -28.94 7.36
N TYR A 121 -5.55 -27.91 6.59
CA TYR A 121 -5.15 -27.75 5.18
C TYR A 121 -4.00 -26.77 5.01
N ASN A 122 -3.29 -26.42 6.10
CA ASN A 122 -2.20 -25.43 6.12
C ASN A 122 -2.62 -24.00 5.72
N ARG A 123 -3.89 -23.65 5.83
CA ARG A 123 -4.37 -22.30 5.56
C ARG A 123 -4.42 -21.50 6.85
N VAL A 124 -4.06 -20.24 6.79
CA VAL A 124 -4.22 -19.32 7.92
C VAL A 124 -5.71 -19.19 8.24
N ASN A 125 -6.13 -19.61 9.42
CA ASN A 125 -7.52 -19.52 9.87
C ASN A 125 -7.72 -18.56 11.04
N ARG A 126 -6.64 -18.13 11.70
CA ARG A 126 -6.69 -17.22 12.84
C ARG A 126 -5.47 -16.32 12.86
N LEU A 127 -5.72 -15.02 13.11
CA LEU A 127 -4.70 -14.03 13.41
C LEU A 127 -5.07 -13.38 14.75
N VAL A 128 -4.11 -13.26 15.67
CA VAL A 128 -4.25 -12.43 16.87
C VAL A 128 -3.18 -11.37 16.82
N GLN A 129 -3.60 -10.15 16.57
CA GLN A 129 -2.72 -8.98 16.57
C GLN A 129 -2.82 -8.28 17.91
N SER A 130 -1.69 -8.04 18.53
CA SER A 130 -1.56 -7.17 19.71
C SER A 130 -0.73 -5.95 19.34
N LEU A 131 -1.22 -4.76 19.67
CA LEU A 131 -0.54 -3.49 19.46
C LEU A 131 -0.69 -2.68 20.74
N GLU A 132 0.43 -2.35 21.38
CA GLU A 132 0.46 -1.62 22.67
C GLU A 132 -0.56 -2.13 23.71
N GLY A 133 -0.67 -3.46 23.82
CA GLY A 133 -1.57 -4.12 24.77
C GLY A 133 -3.01 -4.29 24.30
N SER A 134 -3.44 -3.63 23.23
CA SER A 134 -4.75 -3.88 22.61
C SER A 134 -4.69 -5.12 21.71
N LYS A 135 -5.58 -6.08 21.93
CA LYS A 135 -5.63 -7.33 21.15
C LYS A 135 -6.85 -7.36 20.25
N THR A 136 -6.64 -7.76 18.99
CA THR A 136 -7.70 -8.03 18.02
C THR A 136 -7.53 -9.43 17.47
N LYS A 137 -8.59 -10.23 17.53
CA LYS A 137 -8.60 -11.60 17.00
C LYS A 137 -9.41 -11.65 15.70
N THR A 138 -8.75 -11.96 14.59
CA THR A 138 -9.38 -12.17 13.29
C THR A 138 -9.40 -13.65 12.97
N GLY A 139 -10.58 -14.18 12.66
CA GLY A 139 -10.76 -15.55 12.16
C GLY A 139 -11.15 -15.53 10.69
N LEU A 140 -10.51 -16.36 9.87
CA LEU A 140 -10.85 -16.57 8.47
C LEU A 140 -11.78 -17.78 8.36
N VAL A 141 -12.91 -17.61 7.69
CA VAL A 141 -13.92 -18.65 7.50
C VAL A 141 -13.76 -19.22 6.09
N TYR A 142 -13.35 -20.48 6.01
CA TYR A 142 -13.23 -21.17 4.74
C TYR A 142 -14.49 -21.99 4.42
N GLY A 143 -14.62 -22.34 3.14
CA GLY A 143 -15.76 -23.11 2.66
C GLY A 143 -15.86 -24.49 3.31
N ASP A 144 -17.10 -24.86 3.60
CA ASP A 144 -17.50 -26.15 4.17
C ASP A 144 -18.19 -26.97 3.09
N ALA A 145 -17.57 -28.10 2.70
CA ALA A 145 -18.09 -28.99 1.68
C ALA A 145 -19.49 -29.55 2.03
N SER A 146 -19.80 -29.68 3.34
CA SER A 146 -21.13 -30.10 3.80
C SER A 146 -22.23 -29.08 3.51
N LYS A 147 -21.84 -27.84 3.24
CA LYS A 147 -22.73 -26.71 2.89
C LYS A 147 -22.71 -26.35 1.40
N THR A 148 -22.25 -27.24 0.54
CA THR A 148 -22.07 -26.98 -0.90
C THR A 148 -21.09 -25.83 -1.20
N GLN A 149 -20.22 -25.51 -0.26
CA GLN A 149 -19.20 -24.47 -0.40
C GLN A 149 -17.88 -25.10 -0.88
N ARG A 150 -17.08 -24.33 -1.62
CA ARG A 150 -15.76 -24.77 -2.08
C ARG A 150 -14.74 -24.63 -0.95
N PRO A 151 -14.10 -25.70 -0.47
CA PRO A 151 -13.20 -25.63 0.68
C PRO A 151 -12.00 -24.68 0.54
N GLY A 152 -11.58 -24.41 -0.70
CA GLY A 152 -10.44 -23.50 -0.99
C GLY A 152 -10.76 -22.01 -0.94
N LEU A 153 -12.04 -21.63 -0.88
CA LEU A 153 -12.45 -20.23 -0.89
C LEU A 153 -12.72 -19.72 0.52
N SER A 154 -12.44 -18.44 0.76
CA SER A 154 -12.86 -17.75 1.99
C SER A 154 -14.32 -17.33 1.87
N TYR A 155 -15.14 -17.70 2.83
CA TYR A 155 -16.55 -17.30 2.92
C TYR A 155 -16.80 -16.20 3.93
N GLY A 156 -15.75 -15.62 4.50
CA GLY A 156 -15.85 -14.47 5.35
C GLY A 156 -14.79 -14.41 6.44
N LEU A 157 -14.95 -13.46 7.33
CA LEU A 157 -14.09 -13.28 8.47
C LEU A 157 -14.88 -12.94 9.74
N THR A 158 -14.29 -13.27 10.87
CA THR A 158 -14.75 -12.85 12.20
C THR A 158 -13.74 -11.91 12.84
N VAL A 159 -14.19 -10.98 13.65
CA VAL A 159 -13.35 -10.15 14.51
C VAL A 159 -13.86 -10.32 15.94
N ASP A 160 -12.97 -10.75 16.83
CA ASP A 160 -13.28 -11.07 18.22
C ASP A 160 -14.48 -12.03 18.37
N GLY A 161 -14.51 -13.05 17.48
CA GLY A 161 -15.55 -14.07 17.43
C GLY A 161 -16.87 -13.64 16.79
N LYS A 162 -17.03 -12.37 16.43
CA LYS A 162 -18.23 -11.86 15.76
C LYS A 162 -18.00 -11.82 14.24
N GLN A 163 -18.94 -12.38 13.48
CA GLN A 163 -18.85 -12.31 12.01
C GLN A 163 -18.96 -10.86 11.54
N ARG A 164 -17.97 -10.43 10.78
CA ARG A 164 -17.86 -9.08 10.22
C ARG A 164 -18.04 -9.06 8.71
N GLN A 165 -17.67 -10.13 8.05
CA GLN A 165 -17.83 -10.27 6.60
C GLN A 165 -18.35 -11.67 6.27
N SER A 166 -19.24 -11.75 5.30
CA SER A 166 -19.58 -13.01 4.63
C SER A 166 -19.57 -12.81 3.12
N LEU A 167 -19.14 -13.84 2.39
CA LEU A 167 -18.99 -13.85 0.95
C LEU A 167 -19.83 -14.98 0.35
N ALA A 168 -20.42 -14.73 -0.82
CA ALA A 168 -21.07 -15.73 -1.63
C ALA A 168 -20.45 -15.74 -3.03
N TYR A 169 -20.46 -16.89 -3.67
CA TYR A 169 -19.80 -17.10 -4.95
C TYR A 169 -20.73 -17.79 -5.93
N ASP A 170 -20.49 -17.55 -7.22
CA ASP A 170 -21.11 -18.31 -8.30
C ASP A 170 -20.37 -19.64 -8.57
N ALA A 171 -20.89 -20.38 -9.56
CA ALA A 171 -20.30 -21.63 -9.98
C ALA A 171 -18.86 -21.51 -10.54
N MET A 172 -18.43 -20.32 -10.95
CA MET A 172 -17.08 -20.03 -11.44
C MET A 172 -16.15 -19.50 -10.32
N ALA A 173 -16.58 -19.52 -9.06
CA ALA A 173 -15.86 -18.99 -7.91
C ALA A 173 -15.66 -17.47 -7.94
N ARG A 174 -16.51 -16.72 -8.66
CA ARG A 174 -16.52 -15.26 -8.62
C ARG A 174 -17.42 -14.80 -7.47
N CYS A 175 -16.96 -13.81 -6.69
CA CYS A 175 -17.77 -13.26 -5.59
C CYS A 175 -18.99 -12.55 -6.14
N THR A 176 -20.20 -13.03 -5.80
CA THR A 176 -21.47 -12.43 -6.22
C THR A 176 -22.10 -11.58 -5.14
N LYS A 177 -21.75 -11.79 -3.89
CA LYS A 177 -22.27 -11.01 -2.76
C LYS A 177 -21.26 -10.94 -1.64
N GLU A 178 -21.09 -9.76 -1.12
CA GLU A 178 -20.40 -9.49 0.13
C GLU A 178 -21.37 -8.85 1.13
N THR A 179 -21.39 -9.34 2.35
CA THR A 179 -22.13 -8.72 3.44
C THR A 179 -21.14 -8.31 4.53
N VAL A 180 -21.08 -7.01 4.85
CA VAL A 180 -20.26 -6.48 5.95
C VAL A 180 -21.17 -6.11 7.11
N THR A 181 -20.82 -6.62 8.31
CA THR A 181 -21.53 -6.31 9.55
C THR A 181 -20.72 -5.29 10.34
N LEU A 182 -21.25 -4.09 10.50
CA LEU A 182 -20.63 -3.00 11.24
C LEU A 182 -20.68 -3.23 12.76
N PRO A 183 -19.87 -2.52 13.58
CA PRO A 183 -19.86 -2.66 15.03
C PRO A 183 -21.25 -2.54 15.68
N GLY A 184 -22.14 -1.70 15.16
CA GLY A 184 -23.53 -1.53 15.61
C GLY A 184 -24.50 -2.63 15.15
N GLY A 185 -24.03 -3.68 14.46
CA GLY A 185 -24.88 -4.77 13.94
C GLY A 185 -25.58 -4.43 12.61
N GLN A 186 -25.44 -3.21 12.09
CA GLN A 186 -25.94 -2.84 10.78
C GLN A 186 -25.19 -3.62 9.70
N LYS A 187 -25.91 -4.02 8.65
CA LYS A 187 -25.33 -4.75 7.52
C LYS A 187 -25.29 -3.87 6.29
N ARG A 188 -24.19 -3.98 5.57
CA ARG A 188 -24.05 -3.47 4.19
C ARG A 188 -23.87 -4.66 3.27
N GLU A 189 -24.61 -4.66 2.18
CA GLU A 189 -24.55 -5.71 1.16
C GLU A 189 -24.07 -5.10 -0.15
N ASN A 190 -23.02 -5.70 -0.70
CA ASN A 190 -22.54 -5.43 -2.04
C ASN A 190 -22.86 -6.64 -2.89
N CYS A 191 -23.57 -6.44 -3.99
CA CYS A 191 -23.88 -7.49 -4.96
C CYS A 191 -23.13 -7.21 -6.26
N PHE A 192 -22.59 -8.27 -6.86
CA PHE A 192 -21.75 -8.21 -8.05
C PHE A 192 -22.36 -9.07 -9.16
N THR A 193 -22.47 -8.51 -10.35
CA THR A 193 -22.93 -9.20 -11.55
C THR A 193 -21.81 -9.15 -12.58
N TYR A 194 -21.52 -10.29 -13.19
CA TYR A 194 -20.46 -10.41 -14.18
C TYR A 194 -21.04 -10.47 -15.59
N GLY A 195 -20.29 -9.94 -16.56
CA GLY A 195 -20.67 -9.90 -17.95
C GLY A 195 -20.74 -11.27 -18.58
N THR A 196 -21.51 -11.35 -19.65
CA THR A 196 -21.45 -12.43 -20.62
C THR A 196 -20.65 -11.96 -21.82
N LEU A 197 -19.71 -12.77 -22.28
CA LEU A 197 -19.00 -12.49 -23.53
C LEU A 197 -19.96 -12.41 -24.71
N ARG A 198 -19.51 -11.76 -25.79
CA ARG A 198 -20.30 -11.57 -27.03
C ARG A 198 -20.87 -12.86 -27.65
N HIS A 199 -20.38 -14.02 -27.24
CA HIS A 199 -20.95 -15.32 -27.57
C HIS A 199 -21.75 -15.82 -26.36
N LEU A 200 -23.01 -16.09 -26.56
CA LEU A 200 -24.09 -16.38 -25.60
C LEU A 200 -23.80 -17.52 -24.58
N THR A 201 -22.66 -18.16 -24.65
CA THR A 201 -22.28 -19.30 -23.78
C THR A 201 -21.11 -19.02 -22.84
N ASP A 202 -20.33 -17.94 -23.09
CA ASP A 202 -19.12 -17.67 -22.32
C ASP A 202 -19.34 -16.49 -21.36
N THR A 203 -18.92 -16.65 -20.11
CA THR A 203 -18.91 -15.56 -19.14
C THR A 203 -17.48 -15.08 -18.94
N ASP A 204 -17.29 -13.76 -18.84
CA ASP A 204 -16.00 -13.18 -18.50
C ASP A 204 -15.88 -12.89 -17.01
N SER A 205 -14.69 -12.45 -16.59
CA SER A 205 -14.45 -11.99 -15.23
C SER A 205 -14.71 -10.50 -15.02
N LEU A 206 -15.22 -9.80 -16.06
CA LEU A 206 -15.49 -8.38 -15.99
C LEU A 206 -16.82 -8.14 -15.28
N LEU A 207 -16.80 -7.15 -14.39
CA LEU A 207 -17.97 -6.75 -13.63
C LEU A 207 -18.94 -5.95 -14.54
N SER A 208 -20.11 -6.48 -14.82
CA SER A 208 -21.14 -5.76 -15.60
C SER A 208 -21.98 -4.84 -14.75
N ALA A 209 -22.22 -5.19 -13.48
CA ALA A 209 -22.93 -4.34 -12.54
C ALA A 209 -22.53 -4.64 -11.09
N MET A 210 -22.70 -3.63 -10.23
CA MET A 210 -22.67 -3.82 -8.78
C MET A 210 -23.74 -2.96 -8.12
N SER A 211 -24.14 -3.35 -6.91
CA SER A 211 -24.99 -2.54 -6.05
C SER A 211 -24.55 -2.64 -4.60
N ASN A 212 -24.82 -1.59 -3.81
CA ASN A 212 -24.55 -1.55 -2.36
C ASN A 212 -25.83 -1.45 -1.52
N GLY A 213 -26.95 -1.88 -2.08
CA GLY A 213 -28.28 -1.84 -1.45
C GLY A 213 -29.05 -0.55 -1.70
N THR A 214 -28.40 0.59 -1.85
CA THR A 214 -29.04 1.90 -2.13
C THR A 214 -28.70 2.44 -3.52
N GLU A 215 -27.53 2.14 -3.99
CA GLU A 215 -27.01 2.58 -5.28
C GLU A 215 -26.61 1.37 -6.12
N SER A 216 -26.74 1.51 -7.43
CA SER A 216 -26.30 0.53 -8.41
C SER A 216 -25.49 1.21 -9.50
N TRP A 217 -24.49 0.49 -9.99
CA TRP A 217 -23.60 0.91 -11.06
C TRP A 217 -23.55 -0.18 -12.11
N SER A 218 -23.60 0.22 -13.38
CA SER A 218 -23.31 -0.66 -14.51
C SER A 218 -22.06 -0.19 -15.23
N TYR A 219 -21.34 -1.13 -15.83
CA TYR A 219 -20.04 -0.91 -16.46
C TYR A 219 -20.07 -1.39 -17.89
N GLU A 220 -19.53 -0.56 -18.79
CA GLU A 220 -19.29 -0.91 -20.19
C GLU A 220 -17.78 -0.90 -20.44
N TYR A 221 -17.32 -1.79 -21.33
CA TYR A 221 -15.91 -2.00 -21.59
C TYR A 221 -15.63 -1.95 -23.08
N ASP A 222 -14.39 -1.57 -23.43
CA ASP A 222 -13.87 -1.78 -24.78
C ASP A 222 -13.42 -3.24 -24.98
N ASN A 223 -12.96 -3.53 -26.19
CA ASN A 223 -12.52 -4.88 -26.57
C ASN A 223 -11.27 -5.38 -25.83
N VAL A 224 -10.52 -4.49 -25.20
CA VAL A 224 -9.30 -4.82 -24.44
C VAL A 224 -9.54 -4.78 -22.91
N GLY A 225 -10.80 -4.51 -22.49
CA GLY A 225 -11.22 -4.54 -21.10
C GLY A 225 -11.02 -3.23 -20.34
N ASN A 226 -10.85 -2.10 -21.02
CA ASN A 226 -10.90 -0.80 -20.35
C ASN A 226 -12.36 -0.40 -20.13
N ILE A 227 -12.66 0.18 -18.96
CA ILE A 227 -13.99 0.73 -18.69
C ILE A 227 -14.20 1.96 -19.57
N THR A 228 -15.21 1.93 -20.43
CA THR A 228 -15.59 3.06 -21.30
C THR A 228 -16.72 3.88 -20.70
N LYS A 229 -17.56 3.26 -19.84
CA LYS A 229 -18.69 3.95 -19.23
C LYS A 229 -19.07 3.34 -17.90
N ILE A 230 -19.46 4.20 -16.96
CA ILE A 230 -20.10 3.83 -15.69
C ILE A 230 -21.43 4.58 -15.62
N THR A 231 -22.52 3.87 -15.31
CA THR A 231 -23.84 4.46 -15.15
C THR A 231 -24.39 4.17 -13.75
N SER A 232 -24.93 5.18 -13.07
CA SER A 232 -25.66 5.06 -11.81
C SER A 232 -26.89 5.95 -11.84
N GLY A 233 -28.06 5.34 -12.03
CA GLY A 233 -29.31 6.07 -12.29
C GLY A 233 -29.19 6.97 -13.53
N THR A 234 -29.36 8.28 -13.36
CA THR A 234 -29.20 9.27 -14.43
C THR A 234 -27.76 9.79 -14.58
N LYS A 235 -26.86 9.39 -13.70
CA LYS A 235 -25.48 9.87 -13.67
C LYS A 235 -24.60 8.96 -14.52
N VAL A 236 -23.84 9.55 -15.40
CA VAL A 236 -22.96 8.84 -16.34
C VAL A 236 -21.54 9.39 -16.24
N ILE A 237 -20.56 8.49 -16.25
CA ILE A 237 -19.14 8.81 -16.41
C ILE A 237 -18.66 8.06 -17.63
N THR A 238 -18.02 8.75 -18.58
CA THR A 238 -17.42 8.12 -19.77
C THR A 238 -15.94 8.34 -19.81
N TYR A 239 -15.22 7.36 -20.38
CA TYR A 239 -13.78 7.33 -20.46
C TYR A 239 -13.33 7.08 -21.90
N GLN A 240 -12.26 7.75 -22.32
CA GLN A 240 -11.59 7.52 -23.61
C GLN A 240 -10.12 7.23 -23.38
N TYR A 241 -9.61 6.32 -24.19
CA TYR A 241 -8.24 5.84 -24.09
C TYR A 241 -7.53 6.03 -25.44
N ASP A 242 -6.21 6.19 -25.38
CA ASP A 242 -5.36 6.16 -26.57
C ASP A 242 -5.01 4.71 -26.99
N GLU A 243 -4.24 4.57 -28.04
CA GLU A 243 -3.80 3.27 -28.57
C GLU A 243 -2.91 2.49 -27.62
N LEU A 244 -2.30 3.16 -26.64
CA LEU A 244 -1.50 2.56 -25.58
C LEU A 244 -2.34 2.21 -24.33
N ASN A 245 -3.67 2.32 -24.41
CA ASN A 245 -4.61 2.15 -23.29
C ASN A 245 -4.37 3.13 -22.13
N GLN A 246 -3.89 4.34 -22.43
CA GLN A 246 -3.77 5.41 -21.47
C GLN A 246 -5.07 6.22 -21.45
N LEU A 247 -5.58 6.56 -20.27
CA LEU A 247 -6.79 7.37 -20.13
C LEU A 247 -6.50 8.81 -20.57
N ILE A 248 -7.12 9.26 -21.68
CA ILE A 248 -6.94 10.60 -22.21
C ILE A 248 -8.10 11.55 -21.88
N ARG A 249 -9.30 11.00 -21.61
CA ARG A 249 -10.46 11.82 -21.26
C ARG A 249 -11.39 11.09 -20.29
N GLU A 250 -11.90 11.83 -19.33
CA GLU A 250 -12.98 11.46 -18.44
C GLU A 250 -14.08 12.55 -18.51
N ASN A 251 -15.31 12.18 -18.88
CA ASN A 251 -16.47 13.03 -18.71
C ASN A 251 -17.23 12.54 -17.48
N ASN A 252 -17.22 13.30 -16.41
CA ASN A 252 -17.80 12.89 -15.14
C ASN A 252 -19.08 13.67 -14.85
N GLY A 253 -20.23 13.09 -15.21
CA GLY A 253 -21.56 13.67 -14.98
C GLY A 253 -21.96 13.72 -13.51
N VAL A 254 -21.27 12.96 -12.63
CA VAL A 254 -21.49 13.01 -11.17
C VAL A 254 -20.88 14.28 -10.58
N LEU A 255 -19.66 14.63 -11.01
CA LEU A 255 -18.92 15.79 -10.52
C LEU A 255 -19.16 17.05 -11.36
N GLY A 256 -19.84 16.95 -12.49
CA GLY A 256 -20.07 18.04 -13.42
C GLY A 256 -18.79 18.57 -14.08
N ILE A 257 -17.82 17.68 -14.35
CA ILE A 257 -16.51 18.04 -14.91
C ILE A 257 -16.13 17.13 -16.06
N THR A 258 -15.30 17.66 -16.97
CA THR A 258 -14.50 16.90 -17.94
C THR A 258 -13.04 17.05 -17.61
N VAL A 259 -12.29 15.95 -17.63
CA VAL A 259 -10.85 15.94 -17.36
C VAL A 259 -10.11 15.39 -18.58
N LEU A 260 -9.10 16.14 -19.04
CA LEU A 260 -8.18 15.69 -20.09
C LEU A 260 -6.82 15.35 -19.48
N TYR A 261 -6.22 14.28 -19.96
CA TYR A 261 -4.91 13.78 -19.55
C TYR A 261 -4.00 13.74 -20.77
N ALA A 262 -2.74 14.12 -20.58
CA ALA A 262 -1.70 13.98 -21.60
C ALA A 262 -0.47 13.30 -21.01
N TYR A 263 0.23 12.56 -21.86
CA TYR A 263 1.37 11.74 -21.48
C TYR A 263 2.56 12.00 -22.44
N ASP A 264 3.77 11.74 -21.97
CA ASP A 264 4.96 11.66 -22.82
C ASP A 264 5.08 10.25 -23.45
N ALA A 265 6.07 10.08 -24.31
CA ALA A 265 6.34 8.79 -24.97
C ALA A 265 6.71 7.65 -23.99
N GLY A 266 7.17 7.98 -22.79
CA GLY A 266 7.44 7.02 -21.71
C GLY A 266 6.19 6.64 -20.89
N GLY A 267 5.04 7.27 -21.18
CA GLY A 267 3.79 7.08 -20.44
C GLY A 267 3.71 7.87 -19.14
N ASN A 268 4.58 8.85 -18.93
CA ASN A 268 4.49 9.75 -17.81
C ASN A 268 3.42 10.81 -18.07
N MET A 269 2.54 11.07 -17.09
CA MET A 269 1.51 12.10 -17.23
C MET A 269 2.15 13.49 -17.24
N THR A 270 2.03 14.22 -18.36
CA THR A 270 2.56 15.58 -18.51
C THR A 270 1.54 16.64 -18.11
N SER A 271 0.24 16.37 -18.27
CA SER A 271 -0.80 17.26 -17.79
C SER A 271 -2.09 16.54 -17.40
N ARG A 272 -2.82 17.15 -16.48
CA ARG A 272 -4.21 16.85 -16.12
C ARG A 272 -4.95 18.18 -16.06
N LYS A 273 -5.93 18.38 -16.95
CA LYS A 273 -6.70 19.62 -17.07
C LYS A 273 -8.18 19.34 -16.83
N THR A 274 -8.81 20.14 -15.96
CA THR A 274 -10.22 20.02 -15.61
C THR A 274 -11.00 21.17 -16.24
N TYR A 275 -12.16 20.84 -16.79
CA TYR A 275 -13.08 21.74 -17.48
C TYR A 275 -14.49 21.56 -16.91
N ALA A 276 -15.41 22.48 -17.23
CA ALA A 276 -16.83 22.24 -17.05
C ALA A 276 -17.25 21.02 -17.89
N TYR A 277 -18.25 20.26 -17.38
CA TYR A 277 -18.72 19.06 -18.05
C TYR A 277 -19.14 19.33 -19.50
N THR A 278 -18.62 18.53 -20.39
CA THR A 278 -19.01 18.47 -21.81
C THR A 278 -18.64 17.12 -22.43
N GLU A 279 -19.51 16.62 -23.28
CA GLU A 279 -19.21 15.45 -24.12
C GLU A 279 -18.52 15.87 -25.44
N GLY A 280 -18.64 17.14 -25.82
CA GLY A 280 -18.03 17.74 -27.00
C GLY A 280 -16.66 18.37 -26.74
N ALA A 281 -16.36 19.43 -27.48
CA ALA A 281 -15.13 20.20 -27.32
C ALA A 281 -15.10 20.91 -25.96
N VAL A 282 -13.94 20.88 -25.30
CA VAL A 282 -13.71 21.61 -24.05
C VAL A 282 -13.48 23.10 -24.32
N SER A 283 -13.83 23.93 -23.35
CA SER A 283 -13.67 25.39 -23.44
C SER A 283 -12.53 25.88 -22.54
N THR A 284 -12.86 26.54 -21.43
CA THR A 284 -11.89 27.16 -20.53
C THR A 284 -11.43 26.18 -19.45
N VAL A 285 -10.12 26.09 -19.25
CA VAL A 285 -9.53 25.29 -18.16
C VAL A 285 -9.93 25.88 -16.81
N GLN A 286 -10.56 25.08 -15.96
CA GLN A 286 -10.89 25.46 -14.58
C GLN A 286 -9.70 25.23 -13.63
N THR A 287 -9.06 24.09 -13.73
CA THR A 287 -7.86 23.73 -12.96
C THR A 287 -6.91 22.92 -13.83
N GLN A 288 -5.62 22.99 -13.52
CA GLN A 288 -4.64 22.17 -14.20
C GLN A 288 -3.56 21.68 -13.23
N ASP A 289 -3.05 20.49 -13.51
CA ASP A 289 -1.81 19.97 -12.98
C ASP A 289 -0.84 19.77 -14.14
N LEU A 290 0.33 20.38 -14.06
CA LEU A 290 1.40 20.26 -15.04
C LEU A 290 2.60 19.55 -14.40
N PHE A 291 3.15 18.59 -15.10
CA PHE A 291 4.26 17.78 -14.65
C PHE A 291 5.41 17.85 -15.66
N THR A 292 6.62 18.05 -15.16
CA THR A 292 7.83 17.97 -15.98
C THR A 292 8.72 16.85 -15.46
N TYR A 293 9.27 16.09 -16.36
CA TYR A 293 10.15 14.97 -16.06
C TYR A 293 11.55 15.22 -16.59
N ARG A 294 12.51 14.48 -16.07
CA ARG A 294 13.87 14.49 -16.55
C ARG A 294 13.91 14.00 -18.01
N THR A 295 14.72 14.65 -18.83
CA THR A 295 14.88 14.28 -20.25
C THR A 295 16.09 13.38 -20.51
N ASP A 296 17.01 13.30 -19.54
CA ASP A 296 18.23 12.49 -19.56
C ASP A 296 18.22 11.43 -18.43
N GLY A 297 19.07 10.45 -18.52
CA GLY A 297 19.22 9.42 -17.47
C GLY A 297 17.90 8.74 -17.09
N TRP A 298 17.46 8.90 -15.84
CA TRP A 298 16.21 8.32 -15.35
C TRP A 298 15.02 9.21 -15.72
N LYS A 299 14.52 9.06 -16.93
CA LYS A 299 13.49 9.89 -17.56
C LYS A 299 12.14 9.92 -16.83
N ASP A 300 11.85 8.95 -15.96
CA ASP A 300 10.63 8.91 -15.17
C ASP A 300 10.72 9.75 -13.87
N GLN A 301 11.87 10.41 -13.60
CA GLN A 301 11.98 11.29 -12.44
C GLN A 301 11.21 12.58 -12.63
N LEU A 302 10.25 12.87 -11.75
CA LEU A 302 9.47 14.08 -11.76
C LEU A 302 10.31 15.27 -11.28
N LEU A 303 10.54 16.26 -12.15
CA LEU A 303 11.31 17.47 -11.82
C LEU A 303 10.45 18.62 -11.28
N SER A 304 9.20 18.72 -11.74
CA SER A 304 8.27 19.69 -11.16
C SER A 304 6.81 19.27 -11.25
N TRP A 305 6.00 19.79 -10.34
CA TRP A 305 4.54 19.75 -10.37
C TRP A 305 3.99 21.14 -10.08
N ASN A 306 3.30 21.73 -11.07
CA ASN A 306 2.79 23.12 -11.02
C ASN A 306 3.87 24.13 -10.62
N GLY A 307 5.08 23.97 -11.17
CA GLY A 307 6.23 24.84 -10.89
C GLY A 307 6.93 24.58 -9.54
N LYS A 308 6.42 23.66 -8.71
CA LYS A 308 7.13 23.26 -7.48
C LYS A 308 8.17 22.22 -7.80
N SER A 309 9.41 22.51 -7.51
CA SER A 309 10.56 21.68 -7.86
C SER A 309 10.64 20.39 -7.03
N TYR A 310 11.18 19.37 -7.67
CA TYR A 310 11.57 18.08 -7.09
C TYR A 310 13.06 17.89 -7.36
N ALA A 311 13.80 17.42 -6.38
CA ALA A 311 15.22 17.09 -6.52
C ALA A 311 15.49 15.72 -5.93
N TYR A 312 16.56 15.08 -6.38
CA TYR A 312 16.91 13.72 -5.99
C TYR A 312 18.41 13.61 -5.70
N ASP A 313 18.78 12.74 -4.78
CA ASP A 313 20.17 12.36 -4.57
C ASP A 313 20.67 11.39 -5.67
N ALA A 314 21.91 10.98 -5.55
CA ALA A 314 22.52 10.07 -6.50
C ALA A 314 21.92 8.65 -6.46
N GLY A 315 21.36 8.23 -5.33
CA GLY A 315 20.63 6.97 -5.18
C GLY A 315 19.19 7.01 -5.70
N GLY A 316 18.72 8.19 -6.16
CA GLY A 316 17.34 8.36 -6.63
C GLY A 316 16.33 8.70 -5.54
N ASN A 317 16.76 8.94 -4.31
CA ASN A 317 15.86 9.37 -3.25
C ASN A 317 15.46 10.84 -3.46
N PRO A 318 14.18 11.22 -3.29
CA PRO A 318 13.78 12.62 -3.37
C PRO A 318 14.37 13.42 -2.22
N THR A 319 15.17 14.45 -2.52
CA THR A 319 15.73 15.39 -1.53
C THR A 319 14.88 16.64 -1.37
N VAL A 320 14.11 16.98 -2.40
CA VAL A 320 13.09 18.04 -2.38
C VAL A 320 11.78 17.51 -2.90
N LEU A 321 10.71 17.67 -2.13
CA LEU A 321 9.37 17.20 -2.46
C LEU A 321 8.34 18.23 -2.00
N ARG A 322 7.69 18.93 -2.95
CA ARG A 322 6.62 19.91 -2.67
C ARG A 322 6.97 20.96 -1.61
N GLY A 323 8.18 21.53 -1.66
CA GLY A 323 8.63 22.53 -0.69
C GLY A 323 9.09 21.94 0.65
N MET A 324 9.27 20.64 0.72
CA MET A 324 9.89 19.93 1.84
C MET A 324 11.28 19.44 1.45
N ALA A 325 12.26 19.61 2.34
CA ALA A 325 13.57 18.99 2.24
C ALA A 325 13.54 17.63 2.95
N LEU A 326 14.05 16.60 2.28
CA LEU A 326 14.16 15.26 2.82
C LEU A 326 15.63 14.89 2.93
N THR A 327 16.02 14.31 4.07
CA THR A 327 17.36 13.80 4.30
C THR A 327 17.25 12.28 4.48
N TRP A 328 18.09 11.58 3.75
CA TRP A 328 18.13 10.13 3.72
C TRP A 328 19.38 9.64 4.44
N GLY A 329 19.30 8.49 5.01
CA GLY A 329 20.39 7.73 5.58
C GLY A 329 20.57 6.42 4.83
N GLU A 330 21.41 5.60 5.38
CA GLU A 330 21.84 4.32 4.82
C GLU A 330 20.62 3.46 4.46
N GLY A 331 20.69 2.75 3.32
CA GLY A 331 19.61 1.86 2.86
C GLY A 331 18.33 2.58 2.47
N HIS A 332 18.43 3.79 1.92
CA HIS A 332 17.26 4.60 1.51
C HIS A 332 16.29 4.89 2.66
N ARG A 333 16.81 4.99 3.88
CA ARG A 333 16.03 5.28 5.09
C ARG A 333 15.81 6.77 5.24
N LEU A 334 14.54 7.22 5.27
CA LEU A 334 14.25 8.63 5.51
C LEU A 334 14.59 9.02 6.96
N LYS A 335 15.59 9.90 7.14
CA LYS A 335 16.04 10.41 8.45
C LYS A 335 15.30 11.66 8.88
N ARG A 336 14.99 12.57 7.93
CA ARG A 336 14.44 13.88 8.28
C ARG A 336 13.54 14.42 7.18
N ILE A 337 12.46 15.08 7.58
CA ILE A 337 11.63 15.93 6.73
C ILE A 337 11.61 17.33 7.34
N ALA A 338 11.91 18.38 6.55
CA ALA A 338 11.86 19.76 6.97
C ALA A 338 11.11 20.60 5.94
N ALA A 339 10.32 21.58 6.36
CA ALA A 339 9.77 22.58 5.46
C ALA A 339 10.89 23.50 4.94
N ILE A 340 10.92 23.79 3.63
CA ILE A 340 11.90 24.72 3.03
C ILE A 340 11.48 26.17 3.32
N GLU A 341 10.19 26.43 3.45
CA GLU A 341 9.63 27.75 3.82
C GLU A 341 9.01 27.66 5.22
N GLY A 342 9.56 28.42 6.20
CA GLY A 342 8.89 28.74 7.46
C GLY A 342 9.15 27.83 8.67
N GLY A 343 10.35 27.31 8.83
CA GLY A 343 10.92 27.11 10.17
C GLY A 343 10.44 25.97 11.07
N ALA A 344 9.59 25.05 10.63
CA ALA A 344 9.26 23.86 11.43
C ALA A 344 10.05 22.63 10.95
N THR A 345 11.07 22.26 11.72
CA THR A 345 11.87 21.05 11.46
C THR A 345 11.22 19.85 12.15
N TYR A 346 10.77 18.87 11.38
CA TYR A 346 10.35 17.57 11.91
C TYR A 346 11.52 16.59 11.79
N ILE A 347 11.97 16.07 12.92
CA ILE A 347 13.06 15.08 12.96
C ILE A 347 12.45 13.69 12.81
N ALA A 348 12.88 12.93 11.79
CA ALA A 348 12.40 11.59 11.53
C ALA A 348 12.74 10.56 12.64
N GLY A 349 13.69 10.89 13.56
CA GLY A 349 13.91 10.09 14.78
C GLY A 349 12.66 9.97 15.67
N ASN A 350 11.70 10.90 15.52
CA ASN A 350 10.36 10.75 16.11
C ASN A 350 9.33 10.13 15.13
N CYS A 351 9.72 9.76 13.91
CA CYS A 351 8.81 9.08 12.98
C CYS A 351 8.54 7.63 13.40
N ALA A 352 9.43 6.97 14.11
CA ALA A 352 9.11 5.68 14.72
C ALA A 352 7.94 5.83 15.68
N ASN A 353 7.99 6.81 16.61
CA ASN A 353 6.89 7.06 17.55
C ASN A 353 5.63 7.62 16.86
N LYS A 354 5.78 8.41 15.76
CA LYS A 354 4.61 8.89 14.99
C LYS A 354 4.11 7.90 13.95
N VAL A 355 4.92 6.94 13.51
CA VAL A 355 4.44 5.75 12.80
C VAL A 355 3.68 4.85 13.77
N THR A 356 4.08 4.77 15.03
CA THR A 356 3.30 4.13 16.09
C THR A 356 1.98 4.88 16.32
N ASP A 357 1.98 6.22 16.37
CA ASP A 357 0.77 7.06 16.40
C ASP A 357 -0.07 6.90 15.11
N MET A 358 0.54 6.72 13.94
CA MET A 358 -0.14 6.41 12.68
C MET A 358 -0.61 4.97 12.61
N VAL A 359 0.03 4.04 13.29
CA VAL A 359 -0.40 2.63 13.41
C VAL A 359 -1.48 2.50 14.49
N GLN A 360 -1.44 3.28 15.57
CA GLN A 360 -2.58 3.47 16.50
C GLN A 360 -3.76 4.16 15.81
N PHE A 361 -3.49 5.14 14.97
CA PHE A 361 -4.48 5.69 14.04
C PHE A 361 -4.93 4.61 13.06
N GLY A 362 -4.05 3.72 12.60
CA GLY A 362 -4.35 2.54 11.78
C GLY A 362 -5.17 1.47 12.51
N SER A 363 -5.03 1.25 13.82
CA SER A 363 -5.88 0.30 14.56
C SER A 363 -7.27 0.89 14.88
N LYS A 364 -7.35 2.18 15.21
CA LYS A 364 -8.62 2.94 15.26
C LYS A 364 -9.18 3.22 13.86
N ALA A 365 -8.35 3.34 12.83
CA ALA A 365 -8.72 3.44 11.44
C ALA A 365 -8.94 2.07 10.79
N ALA A 366 -8.42 0.97 11.31
CA ALA A 366 -8.83 -0.39 10.89
C ALA A 366 -10.22 -0.73 11.43
N GLU A 367 -10.61 -0.18 12.58
CA GLU A 367 -12.01 -0.14 13.02
C GLU A 367 -12.87 0.71 12.05
N ALA A 368 -12.33 1.80 11.50
CA ALA A 368 -12.92 2.63 10.46
C ALA A 368 -12.67 2.10 9.03
N LEU A 369 -11.55 1.40 8.77
CA LEU A 369 -11.16 0.81 7.49
C LEU A 369 -11.77 -0.57 7.25
N GLY A 370 -12.29 -1.25 8.27
CA GLY A 370 -13.29 -2.30 8.08
C GLY A 370 -14.48 -1.78 7.26
N ASN A 371 -14.72 -0.45 7.34
CA ASN A 371 -15.76 0.24 6.56
C ASN A 371 -15.26 0.79 5.20
N ALA A 372 -13.97 1.04 5.04
CA ALA A 372 -13.39 1.63 3.83
C ALA A 372 -12.76 0.59 2.88
N ALA A 373 -12.30 -0.54 3.39
CA ALA A 373 -11.77 -1.63 2.56
C ALA A 373 -12.83 -2.22 1.63
N VAL A 374 -14.11 -2.15 2.03
CA VAL A 374 -15.25 -2.54 1.22
C VAL A 374 -15.41 -1.64 -0.01
N ASN A 375 -15.22 -0.33 0.16
CA ASN A 375 -15.32 0.62 -0.97
C ASN A 375 -14.11 0.56 -1.90
N TYR A 376 -13.01 -0.07 -1.47
CA TYR A 376 -11.74 -0.10 -2.18
C TYR A 376 -11.59 -1.28 -3.14
N SER A 377 -12.24 -2.42 -2.84
CA SER A 377 -12.29 -3.58 -3.74
C SER A 377 -13.07 -3.31 -5.03
N ILE A 378 -13.78 -2.19 -5.11
CA ILE A 378 -14.76 -1.90 -6.15
C ILE A 378 -14.36 -0.74 -7.08
N GLY A 379 -13.14 -0.20 -6.99
CA GLY A 379 -12.68 0.84 -7.91
C GLY A 379 -13.35 2.22 -7.76
N GLN A 380 -14.14 2.44 -6.70
CA GLN A 380 -14.71 3.75 -6.39
C GLN A 380 -13.64 4.72 -5.89
N PRO A 381 -13.65 5.99 -6.29
CA PRO A 381 -12.89 7.00 -5.59
C PRO A 381 -13.38 7.06 -4.14
N MET A 382 -12.48 6.82 -3.18
CA MET A 382 -12.80 6.97 -1.77
C MET A 382 -13.26 8.42 -1.49
N GLU A 383 -14.56 8.66 -1.43
CA GLU A 383 -15.06 9.64 -0.50
C GLU A 383 -14.87 9.02 0.89
N LEU A 384 -13.83 9.49 1.60
CA LEU A 384 -13.81 9.32 3.04
C LEU A 384 -15.07 10.05 3.52
N ALA A 385 -16.15 9.29 3.70
CA ALA A 385 -17.32 9.83 4.36
C ALA A 385 -16.87 10.27 5.75
N ALA A 386 -16.71 11.57 5.92
CA ALA A 386 -16.27 12.22 7.16
C ALA A 386 -17.22 11.97 8.35
N THR A 387 -18.18 11.09 8.19
CA THR A 387 -19.26 10.78 9.14
C THR A 387 -18.94 9.68 10.15
N GLY A 388 -17.75 9.05 10.08
CA GLY A 388 -17.36 7.98 11.03
C GLY A 388 -16.10 8.24 11.85
N VAL A 389 -15.36 9.31 11.55
CA VAL A 389 -14.15 9.64 12.32
C VAL A 389 -14.56 10.40 13.58
N SER A 390 -14.25 9.84 14.76
CA SER A 390 -14.57 10.48 16.05
C SER A 390 -13.98 11.91 16.10
N ALA A 391 -14.62 12.79 16.85
CA ALA A 391 -14.20 14.20 17.04
C ALA A 391 -12.72 14.35 17.46
N ALA A 392 -12.11 13.32 18.04
CA ALA A 392 -10.69 13.28 18.43
C ALA A 392 -9.71 13.13 17.26
N ALA A 393 -10.11 12.54 16.13
CA ALA A 393 -9.24 12.37 14.98
C ALA A 393 -9.19 13.60 14.05
N LYS A 394 -10.21 14.46 14.10
CA LYS A 394 -10.30 15.67 13.26
C LYS A 394 -9.15 16.66 13.42
N PRO A 395 -8.63 16.95 14.65
CA PRO A 395 -7.51 17.87 14.82
C PRO A 395 -6.20 17.33 14.24
N VAL A 396 -5.97 16.01 14.36
CA VAL A 396 -4.74 15.35 13.88
C VAL A 396 -4.73 15.30 12.35
N THR A 397 -5.85 14.93 11.73
CA THR A 397 -6.00 14.91 10.28
C THR A 397 -5.84 16.31 9.68
N LYS A 398 -6.41 17.32 10.34
CA LYS A 398 -6.31 18.73 9.91
C LYS A 398 -4.90 19.29 10.09
N ALA A 399 -4.18 18.90 11.15
CA ALA A 399 -2.80 19.31 11.38
C ALA A 399 -1.83 18.64 10.37
N ILE A 400 -2.01 17.36 10.07
CA ILE A 400 -1.22 16.63 9.07
C ILE A 400 -1.51 17.20 7.67
N ALA A 401 -2.77 17.42 7.30
CA ALA A 401 -3.16 17.98 6.02
C ALA A 401 -2.63 19.41 5.85
N LYS A 402 -2.69 20.24 6.90
CA LYS A 402 -2.15 21.61 6.89
C LYS A 402 -0.63 21.62 6.73
N ASN A 403 0.08 20.72 7.40
CA ASN A 403 1.54 20.62 7.33
C ASN A 403 2.04 19.98 6.03
N MET A 404 1.20 19.20 5.36
CA MET A 404 1.49 18.61 4.04
C MET A 404 1.09 19.53 2.88
N GLY A 405 0.62 20.74 3.13
CA GLY A 405 0.16 21.68 2.09
C GLY A 405 -1.11 21.22 1.39
N ILE A 406 -1.86 20.30 2.00
CA ILE A 406 -3.16 19.84 1.51
C ILE A 406 -4.20 20.84 1.98
N ALA A 407 -4.79 21.59 1.05
CA ALA A 407 -5.87 22.53 1.38
C ALA A 407 -7.06 21.78 1.94
N THR A 408 -7.36 21.97 3.23
CA THR A 408 -8.62 21.55 3.82
C THR A 408 -9.63 22.67 3.62
N SER A 409 -10.48 22.58 2.60
CA SER A 409 -11.65 23.43 2.51
C SER A 409 -12.69 22.99 3.55
N ASN A 410 -13.46 23.90 4.09
CA ASN A 410 -14.56 23.61 5.04
C ASN A 410 -15.76 22.89 4.38
N ALA A 411 -15.69 22.59 3.11
CA ALA A 411 -16.62 21.74 2.37
C ALA A 411 -15.85 20.46 1.98
N GLY A 412 -16.11 19.40 2.70
CA GLY A 412 -15.42 18.11 2.75
C GLY A 412 -15.26 17.33 1.44
N THR A 413 -14.31 17.69 0.60
CA THR A 413 -13.78 16.80 -0.42
C THR A 413 -12.26 16.80 -0.36
N PRO A 414 -11.62 15.71 0.06
CA PRO A 414 -10.16 15.58 -0.01
C PRO A 414 -9.74 15.38 -1.47
N LYS A 415 -8.82 16.21 -1.96
CA LYS A 415 -8.13 15.94 -3.22
C LYS A 415 -7.28 14.67 -3.09
N GLN A 416 -7.46 13.76 -4.00
CA GLN A 416 -6.79 12.46 -4.04
C GLN A 416 -5.26 12.59 -4.04
N SER A 417 -4.60 11.86 -3.14
CA SER A 417 -3.19 11.50 -3.24
C SER A 417 -3.10 10.10 -3.87
N ASN A 418 -2.36 9.96 -4.95
CA ASN A 418 -2.15 8.70 -5.67
C ASN A 418 -1.16 7.74 -4.97
N THR A 419 -0.94 7.89 -3.68
CA THR A 419 0.00 7.05 -2.93
C THR A 419 -0.75 6.03 -2.10
N ARG A 420 -0.53 4.74 -2.35
CA ARG A 420 -1.07 3.62 -1.58
C ARG A 420 -0.01 3.08 -0.65
N VAL A 421 -0.36 2.92 0.61
CA VAL A 421 0.44 2.17 1.58
C VAL A 421 -0.23 0.81 1.79
N ILE A 422 0.45 -0.26 1.41
CA ILE A 422 0.00 -1.62 1.68
C ILE A 422 0.86 -2.16 2.83
N THR A 423 0.22 -2.57 3.92
CA THR A 423 0.90 -3.27 5.01
C THR A 423 0.85 -4.76 4.71
N THR A 424 2.00 -5.40 4.57
CA THR A 424 2.08 -6.86 4.43
C THR A 424 1.97 -7.53 5.80
N VAL A 425 1.65 -8.82 5.82
CA VAL A 425 1.55 -9.64 7.06
C VAL A 425 2.84 -9.60 7.90
N SER A 426 3.99 -9.28 7.29
CA SER A 426 5.26 -9.10 7.97
C SER A 426 5.49 -7.71 8.56
N GLY A 427 4.48 -6.84 8.60
CA GLY A 427 4.61 -5.47 9.14
C GLY A 427 5.47 -4.53 8.28
N ARG A 428 6.00 -4.98 7.16
CA ARG A 428 6.81 -4.15 6.27
C ARG A 428 5.91 -3.31 5.37
N LYS A 429 6.02 -1.99 5.46
CA LYS A 429 5.30 -1.05 4.58
C LYS A 429 5.99 -0.98 3.23
N LYS A 430 5.28 -1.32 2.17
CA LYS A 430 5.72 -1.07 0.80
C LYS A 430 4.94 0.12 0.24
N VAL A 431 5.64 1.20 -0.05
CA VAL A 431 5.07 2.34 -0.77
C VAL A 431 5.16 2.02 -2.26
N ILE A 432 4.02 1.88 -2.92
CA ILE A 432 3.98 1.68 -4.36
C ILE A 432 3.63 3.02 -5.01
N HIS A 433 4.63 3.66 -5.60
CA HIS A 433 4.40 4.79 -6.48
C HIS A 433 3.92 4.26 -7.84
N LYS A 434 2.73 4.70 -8.25
CA LYS A 434 2.15 4.47 -9.57
C LYS A 434 2.12 3.00 -10.01
N VAL A 435 0.99 2.37 -9.87
CA VAL A 435 0.70 1.13 -10.59
C VAL A 435 0.53 1.48 -12.06
N LYS A 436 1.49 1.13 -12.91
CA LYS A 436 1.26 1.05 -14.36
C LYS A 436 0.12 0.07 -14.57
N LYS A 437 -0.81 0.39 -15.47
CA LYS A 437 -1.86 -0.54 -15.88
C LYS A 437 -1.24 -1.91 -16.19
N PRO A 438 -1.84 -3.02 -15.74
CA PRO A 438 -1.30 -4.33 -16.03
C PRO A 438 -1.41 -4.59 -17.54
N THR A 439 -0.29 -4.83 -18.18
CA THR A 439 -0.27 -5.47 -19.48
C THR A 439 -0.80 -6.89 -19.34
N ARG A 440 -1.46 -7.37 -20.37
CA ARG A 440 -2.25 -8.61 -20.54
C ARG A 440 -1.63 -9.95 -20.02
N ARG A 441 -0.50 -9.92 -19.30
CA ARG A 441 0.22 -11.13 -18.85
C ARG A 441 0.25 -11.36 -17.34
N ASN A 442 -0.42 -10.56 -16.52
CA ASN A 442 -0.35 -10.72 -15.06
C ASN A 442 -1.69 -11.17 -14.46
N THR A 443 -1.98 -12.47 -14.63
CA THR A 443 -2.99 -13.23 -13.88
C THR A 443 -2.79 -13.24 -12.35
N LYS A 444 -1.75 -12.57 -11.85
CA LYS A 444 -1.48 -12.45 -10.40
C LYS A 444 -2.32 -11.43 -9.67
N PHE A 445 -3.09 -10.58 -10.37
CA PHE A 445 -3.90 -9.54 -9.71
C PHE A 445 -5.17 -10.10 -9.05
N GLN A 446 -5.65 -11.26 -9.49
CA GLN A 446 -6.80 -11.93 -8.86
C GLN A 446 -6.45 -12.60 -7.51
N ARG A 447 -5.16 -12.80 -7.21
CA ARG A 447 -4.75 -13.44 -5.94
C ARG A 447 -4.50 -12.47 -4.78
N VAL A 448 -4.44 -11.17 -5.02
CA VAL A 448 -4.14 -10.15 -3.97
C VAL A 448 -5.39 -9.73 -3.21
N CYS A 449 -6.59 -9.98 -3.75
CA CYS A 449 -7.84 -9.75 -3.02
C CYS A 449 -8.26 -10.93 -2.12
N MET A 450 -7.48 -12.02 -2.07
CA MET A 450 -7.83 -13.25 -1.34
C MET A 450 -6.75 -13.69 -0.34
N ALA A 451 -5.82 -12.85 0.04
CA ALA A 451 -4.90 -13.15 1.15
C ALA A 451 -4.97 -12.08 2.23
#